data_6925c9220c87d1d53a1f079b7978d770
#
_entry.id   6925c9220c87d1d53a1f079b7978d770
#
_cell.length_a   1.000
_cell.length_b   1.000
_cell.length_c   1.000
_cell.angle_alpha   90.00
_cell.angle_beta   90.00
_cell.angle_gamma   90.00
#
_symmetry.space_group_name_H-M   'P 1'
#
loop_
_entity.id
_entity.type
_entity.pdbx_description
1 polymer ?
#
loop_
_entity_poly.entity_id
_entity_poly.type
_entity_poly.pdbx_seq_one_letter_code
_entity_poly.pdbx_strand_id
1 'polypeptide(L)'
;MAASSGDAGLRGGLERLPEALAATRPEGREVVENLLFNARSLYTGGRGTAFAISLEAALKAKETANIHAEAFSLAELMHGPMRLIEEGFPIVSFLPRDEAFDTNIAALKRLHSFGASIVTLSDAQTPGFRLPSASTGSPHLDPLVSLINYYRVIEAVTRRKGFDPDKPRNLNKVTVTV
;
A
#
# COMPACT_ATOMS: atom_id res chain seq x y z
N MET A 1 3.39 -8.47 -22.78
CA MET A 1 4.70 -7.81 -22.67
C MET A 1 5.79 -8.72 -22.11
N ALA A 2 5.65 -9.34 -20.93
CA ALA A 2 6.68 -10.22 -20.35
C ALA A 2 7.10 -11.40 -21.25
N ALA A 3 6.16 -11.98 -22.02
CA ALA A 3 6.46 -13.07 -22.94
C ALA A 3 7.39 -12.67 -24.09
N SER A 4 7.47 -11.37 -24.43
CA SER A 4 8.31 -10.84 -25.50
C SER A 4 9.62 -10.20 -25.00
N SER A 5 9.74 -9.92 -23.69
CA SER A 5 10.88 -9.18 -23.14
C SER A 5 12.15 -10.01 -22.94
N GLY A 6 12.06 -11.34 -23.00
CA GLY A 6 13.20 -12.21 -22.68
C GLY A 6 13.58 -12.24 -21.19
N ASP A 7 12.91 -11.46 -20.32
CA ASP A 7 13.18 -11.39 -18.90
C ASP A 7 12.68 -12.64 -18.17
N ALA A 8 13.63 -13.53 -17.83
CA ALA A 8 13.34 -14.78 -17.14
C ALA A 8 12.79 -14.57 -15.72
N GLY A 9 13.22 -13.52 -15.04
CA GLY A 9 12.75 -13.17 -13.69
C GLY A 9 11.29 -12.77 -13.69
N LEU A 10 10.89 -11.93 -14.66
CA LEU A 10 9.51 -11.51 -14.81
C LEU A 10 8.59 -12.67 -15.22
N ARG A 11 9.04 -13.55 -16.13
CA ARG A 11 8.27 -14.77 -16.51
C ARG A 11 8.03 -15.67 -15.32
N GLY A 12 9.09 -16.03 -14.58
CA GLY A 12 8.97 -16.87 -13.40
C GLY A 12 8.11 -16.23 -12.30
N GLY A 13 8.15 -14.91 -12.19
CA GLY A 13 7.25 -14.17 -11.31
C GLY A 13 5.79 -14.24 -11.73
N LEU A 14 5.49 -14.15 -13.03
CA LEU A 14 4.12 -14.29 -13.57
C LEU A 14 3.55 -15.70 -13.34
N GLU A 15 4.37 -16.74 -13.46
CA GLU A 15 3.95 -18.12 -13.16
C GLU A 15 3.58 -18.31 -11.71
N ARG A 16 4.32 -17.67 -10.79
CA ARG A 16 4.06 -17.73 -9.33
C ARG A 16 2.99 -16.75 -8.84
N LEU A 17 2.62 -15.75 -9.64
CA LEU A 17 1.70 -14.70 -9.22
C LEU A 17 0.34 -15.23 -8.73
N PRO A 18 -0.33 -16.19 -9.39
CA PRO A 18 -1.60 -16.73 -8.89
C PRO A 18 -1.47 -17.35 -7.50
N GLU A 19 -0.41 -18.12 -7.26
CA GLU A 19 -0.15 -18.72 -5.95
C GLU A 19 0.16 -17.67 -4.89
N ALA A 20 0.99 -16.67 -5.21
CA ALA A 20 1.32 -15.58 -4.29
C ALA A 20 0.07 -14.77 -3.91
N LEU A 21 -0.84 -14.50 -4.84
CA LEU A 21 -2.12 -13.84 -4.58
C LEU A 21 -3.03 -14.69 -3.67
N ALA A 22 -3.07 -16.00 -3.89
CA ALA A 22 -3.85 -16.93 -3.07
C ALA A 22 -3.26 -17.10 -1.65
N ALA A 23 -1.94 -17.05 -1.50
CA ALA A 23 -1.24 -17.20 -0.24
C ALA A 23 -1.35 -15.97 0.68
N THR A 24 -1.90 -14.87 0.19
CA THR A 24 -2.06 -13.63 0.94
C THR A 24 -2.93 -13.84 2.17
N ARG A 25 -2.34 -13.83 3.37
CA ARG A 25 -3.02 -14.07 4.64
C ARG A 25 -3.10 -12.80 5.49
N PRO A 26 -4.16 -12.68 6.31
CA PRO A 26 -4.44 -11.44 7.06
C PRO A 26 -3.77 -11.40 8.45
N GLU A 27 -2.65 -12.07 8.67
CA GLU A 27 -1.96 -12.01 9.96
C GLU A 27 -1.55 -10.57 10.31
N GLY A 28 -1.88 -10.13 11.52
CA GLY A 28 -1.62 -8.75 11.98
C GLY A 28 -2.55 -7.68 11.40
N ARG A 29 -3.55 -8.07 10.59
CA ARG A 29 -4.47 -7.14 9.91
C ARG A 29 -5.27 -6.28 10.88
N GLU A 30 -5.72 -6.85 12.00
CA GLU A 30 -6.57 -6.17 12.96
C GLU A 30 -5.93 -4.88 13.53
N VAL A 31 -4.63 -4.90 13.78
CA VAL A 31 -3.89 -3.72 14.27
C VAL A 31 -3.94 -2.60 13.23
N VAL A 32 -3.72 -2.95 11.96
CA VAL A 32 -3.75 -1.99 10.85
C VAL A 32 -5.17 -1.49 10.59
N GLU A 33 -6.17 -2.37 10.66
CA GLU A 33 -7.58 -1.98 10.56
C GLU A 33 -7.98 -0.98 11.66
N ASN A 34 -7.54 -1.21 12.90
CA ASN A 34 -7.81 -0.29 14.01
C ASN A 34 -7.14 1.07 13.81
N LEU A 35 -5.90 1.08 13.33
CA LEU A 35 -5.18 2.31 13.00
C LEU A 35 -5.92 3.09 11.91
N LEU A 36 -6.29 2.44 10.80
CA LEU A 36 -6.94 3.10 9.68
C LEU A 36 -8.42 3.44 9.96
N PHE A 37 -9.11 2.67 10.80
CA PHE A 37 -10.47 3.00 11.22
C PHE A 37 -10.55 4.37 11.90
N ASN A 38 -9.56 4.69 12.73
CA ASN A 38 -9.49 5.97 13.47
C ASN A 38 -8.87 7.10 12.63
N ALA A 39 -8.26 6.78 11.49
CA ALA A 39 -7.59 7.77 10.66
C ALA A 39 -8.60 8.68 9.93
N ARG A 40 -8.31 9.98 9.91
CA ARG A 40 -8.97 10.98 9.05
C ARG A 40 -8.16 11.24 7.78
N SER A 41 -6.85 11.12 7.88
CA SER A 41 -5.92 11.22 6.76
C SER A 41 -4.81 10.20 6.91
N LEU A 42 -4.17 9.87 5.80
CA LEU A 42 -3.01 8.99 5.75
C LEU A 42 -2.14 9.31 4.52
N TYR A 43 -0.91 8.88 4.57
CA TYR A 43 -0.08 8.81 3.38
C TYR A 43 0.10 7.37 2.93
N THR A 44 0.17 7.19 1.61
CA THR A 44 0.62 5.94 1.00
C THR A 44 1.97 6.17 0.34
N GLY A 45 2.87 5.22 0.44
CA GLY A 45 4.25 5.41 -0.02
C GLY A 45 4.79 4.20 -0.77
N GLY A 46 5.58 4.47 -1.80
CA GLY A 46 6.29 3.48 -2.57
C GLY A 46 7.27 4.15 -3.53
N ARG A 47 8.02 3.34 -4.28
CA ARG A 47 8.93 3.84 -5.31
C ARG A 47 8.90 2.89 -6.51
N GLY A 48 9.26 3.36 -7.71
CA GLY A 48 9.21 2.55 -8.92
C GLY A 48 7.79 1.99 -9.18
N THR A 49 7.67 0.69 -9.38
CA THR A 49 6.38 0.00 -9.58
C THR A 49 5.45 0.12 -8.36
N ALA A 50 6.01 0.17 -7.15
CA ALA A 50 5.24 0.34 -5.93
C ALA A 50 4.62 1.73 -5.79
N PHE A 51 5.11 2.76 -6.51
CA PHE A 51 4.50 4.07 -6.51
C PHE A 51 3.13 4.06 -7.19
N ALA A 52 2.97 3.35 -8.30
CA ALA A 52 1.68 3.18 -8.96
C ALA A 52 0.66 2.50 -8.02
N ILE A 53 1.11 1.51 -7.24
CA ILE A 53 0.28 0.85 -6.23
C ILE A 53 -0.09 1.79 -5.08
N SER A 54 0.83 2.68 -4.69
CA SER A 54 0.54 3.71 -3.68
C SER A 54 -0.55 4.69 -4.13
N LEU A 55 -0.53 5.10 -5.39
CA LEU A 55 -1.58 5.95 -5.99
C LEU A 55 -2.95 5.26 -5.91
N GLU A 56 -3.01 3.99 -6.31
CA GLU A 56 -4.23 3.19 -6.24
C GLU A 56 -4.71 3.00 -4.80
N ALA A 57 -3.81 2.74 -3.86
CA ALA A 57 -4.14 2.60 -2.46
C ALA A 57 -4.72 3.89 -1.85
N ALA A 58 -4.13 5.05 -2.17
CA ALA A 58 -4.68 6.34 -1.77
C ALA A 58 -6.06 6.61 -2.37
N LEU A 59 -6.27 6.22 -3.63
CA LEU A 59 -7.56 6.33 -4.30
C LEU A 59 -8.62 5.51 -3.57
N LYS A 60 -8.34 4.24 -3.28
CA LYS A 60 -9.27 3.35 -2.57
C LYS A 60 -9.60 3.83 -1.15
N ALA A 61 -8.63 4.38 -0.41
CA ALA A 61 -8.90 4.97 0.90
C ALA A 61 -9.93 6.11 0.82
N LYS A 62 -9.82 6.96 -0.21
CA LYS A 62 -10.77 8.06 -0.46
C LYS A 62 -12.14 7.56 -0.90
N GLU A 63 -12.17 6.71 -1.92
CA GLU A 63 -13.41 6.25 -2.56
C GLU A 63 -14.27 5.40 -1.64
N THR A 64 -13.66 4.47 -0.90
CA THR A 64 -14.42 3.48 -0.13
C THR A 64 -14.52 3.85 1.35
N ALA A 65 -13.40 4.15 2.00
CA ALA A 65 -13.36 4.36 3.45
C ALA A 65 -13.53 5.81 3.90
N ASN A 66 -13.69 6.75 2.96
CA ASN A 66 -13.80 8.19 3.22
C ASN A 66 -12.65 8.72 4.10
N ILE A 67 -11.44 8.29 3.80
CA ILE A 67 -10.20 8.75 4.43
C ILE A 67 -9.45 9.61 3.43
N HIS A 68 -9.10 10.85 3.81
CA HIS A 68 -8.23 11.67 2.97
C HIS A 68 -6.87 10.98 2.84
N ALA A 69 -6.43 10.73 1.61
CA ALA A 69 -5.19 9.99 1.35
C ALA A 69 -4.41 10.58 0.19
N GLU A 70 -3.12 10.72 0.38
CA GLU A 70 -2.18 11.15 -0.65
C GLU A 70 -1.07 10.14 -0.83
N ALA A 71 -0.65 9.95 -2.08
CA ALA A 71 0.45 9.05 -2.43
C ALA A 71 1.72 9.84 -2.71
N PHE A 72 2.83 9.38 -2.15
CA PHE A 72 4.14 9.98 -2.35
C PHE A 72 5.19 8.93 -2.70
N SER A 73 6.16 9.32 -3.51
CA SER A 73 7.47 8.68 -3.43
C SER A 73 8.03 8.92 -2.02
N LEU A 74 8.51 7.86 -1.36
CA LEU A 74 9.05 8.00 0.00
C LEU A 74 10.22 9.00 0.06
N ALA A 75 10.95 9.19 -1.04
CA ALA A 75 11.97 10.21 -1.13
C ALA A 75 11.37 11.63 -1.10
N GLU A 76 10.30 11.87 -1.86
CA GLU A 76 9.65 13.20 -1.94
C GLU A 76 8.91 13.56 -0.66
N LEU A 77 8.35 12.56 0.03
CA LEU A 77 7.67 12.77 1.30
C LEU A 77 8.57 13.48 2.33
N MET A 78 9.89 13.26 2.24
CA MET A 78 10.90 13.89 3.11
C MET A 78 11.13 15.39 2.82
N HIS A 79 10.63 15.95 1.71
CA HIS A 79 10.95 17.31 1.26
C HIS A 79 9.84 18.35 1.45
N GLY A 80 8.78 18.02 2.19
CA GLY A 80 7.68 18.96 2.43
C GLY A 80 6.51 18.32 3.14
N PRO A 81 5.87 17.28 2.56
CA PRO A 81 4.69 16.63 3.13
C PRO A 81 4.89 16.07 4.54
N MET A 82 6.13 15.70 4.90
CA MET A 82 6.50 15.29 6.26
C MET A 82 6.12 16.32 7.34
N ARG A 83 5.90 17.59 6.98
CA ARG A 83 5.47 18.64 7.93
C ARG A 83 4.11 18.37 8.56
N LEU A 84 3.26 17.58 7.90
CA LEU A 84 1.93 17.20 8.40
C LEU A 84 1.95 15.96 9.28
N ILE A 85 3.10 15.34 9.48
CA ILE A 85 3.22 14.15 10.33
C ILE A 85 3.18 14.58 11.78
N GLU A 86 2.20 14.05 12.49
CA GLU A 86 2.00 14.17 13.92
C GLU A 86 2.05 12.78 14.55
N GLU A 87 2.03 12.72 15.90
CA GLU A 87 2.01 11.45 16.64
C GLU A 87 0.83 10.57 16.20
N GLY A 88 1.14 9.36 15.79
CA GLY A 88 0.16 8.39 15.30
C GLY A 88 -0.28 8.57 13.85
N PHE A 89 0.26 9.55 13.10
CA PHE A 89 -0.11 9.75 11.69
C PHE A 89 0.18 8.51 10.83
N PRO A 90 -0.82 7.91 10.16
CA PRO A 90 -0.62 6.65 9.42
C PRO A 90 0.13 6.85 8.11
N ILE A 91 1.15 6.01 7.89
CA ILE A 91 1.83 5.88 6.59
C ILE A 91 1.78 4.41 6.18
N VAL A 92 1.14 4.12 5.05
CA VAL A 92 1.07 2.77 4.47
C VAL A 92 2.05 2.69 3.31
N SER A 93 3.06 1.81 3.41
CA SER A 93 4.15 1.72 2.44
C SER A 93 4.24 0.35 1.78
N PHE A 94 4.41 0.36 0.48
CA PHE A 94 4.59 -0.83 -0.36
C PHE A 94 6.08 -0.98 -0.67
N LEU A 95 6.69 -2.06 -0.18
CA LEU A 95 8.13 -2.23 -0.16
C LEU A 95 8.55 -3.55 -0.82
N PRO A 96 8.60 -3.62 -2.15
CA PRO A 96 9.25 -4.74 -2.83
C PRO A 96 10.76 -4.70 -2.58
N ARG A 97 11.41 -5.87 -2.68
CA ARG A 97 12.87 -5.96 -2.57
C ARG A 97 13.55 -5.56 -3.88
N ASP A 98 13.42 -4.29 -4.20
CA ASP A 98 14.10 -3.65 -5.33
C ASP A 98 15.33 -2.85 -4.86
N GLU A 99 15.99 -2.18 -5.79
CA GLU A 99 17.16 -1.32 -5.54
C GLU A 99 16.86 -0.12 -4.62
N ALA A 100 15.60 0.25 -4.43
CA ALA A 100 15.18 1.33 -3.55
C ALA A 100 14.85 0.85 -2.13
N PHE A 101 14.87 -0.47 -1.85
CA PHE A 101 14.41 -1.04 -0.60
C PHE A 101 15.09 -0.42 0.62
N ASP A 102 16.43 -0.41 0.66
CA ASP A 102 17.18 0.09 1.82
C ASP A 102 16.99 1.59 2.05
N THR A 103 16.93 2.38 0.97
CA THR A 103 16.66 3.82 1.05
C THR A 103 15.25 4.10 1.56
N ASN A 104 14.27 3.30 1.15
CA ASN A 104 12.90 3.39 1.64
C ASN A 104 12.81 3.02 3.13
N ILE A 105 13.53 1.98 3.58
CA ILE A 105 13.62 1.63 5.01
C ILE A 105 14.20 2.78 5.82
N ALA A 106 15.27 3.43 5.34
CA ALA A 106 15.87 4.57 6.03
C ALA A 106 14.89 5.76 6.14
N ALA A 107 14.16 6.06 5.07
CA ALA A 107 13.13 7.09 5.06
C ALA A 107 12.01 6.78 6.08
N LEU A 108 11.49 5.56 6.11
CA LEU A 108 10.44 5.16 7.03
C LEU A 108 10.88 5.21 8.50
N LYS A 109 12.11 4.80 8.81
CA LYS A 109 12.68 4.96 10.17
C LYS A 109 12.70 6.42 10.60
N ARG A 110 13.07 7.31 9.70
CA ARG A 110 13.08 8.75 9.99
C ARG A 110 11.67 9.31 10.17
N LEU A 111 10.71 8.92 9.32
CA LEU A 111 9.31 9.32 9.47
C LEU A 111 8.71 8.80 10.79
N HIS A 112 9.05 7.58 11.17
CA HIS A 112 8.67 7.03 12.48
C HIS A 112 9.23 7.84 13.64
N SER A 113 10.47 8.35 13.55
CA SER A 113 11.04 9.21 14.61
C SER A 113 10.35 10.56 14.75
N PHE A 114 9.51 10.96 13.79
CA PHE A 114 8.63 12.14 13.86
C PHE A 114 7.22 11.83 14.35
N GLY A 115 6.97 10.60 14.82
CA GLY A 115 5.69 10.18 15.37
C GLY A 115 4.79 9.42 14.41
N ALA A 116 5.21 9.18 13.17
CA ALA A 116 4.38 8.42 12.22
C ALA A 116 4.15 6.98 12.66
N SER A 117 2.91 6.50 12.52
CA SER A 117 2.56 5.08 12.60
C SER A 117 2.79 4.41 11.26
N ILE A 118 3.89 3.67 11.16
CA ILE A 118 4.31 3.02 9.92
C ILE A 118 3.63 1.67 9.75
N VAL A 119 2.99 1.46 8.61
CA VAL A 119 2.49 0.18 8.13
C VAL A 119 3.24 -0.17 6.85
N THR A 120 3.77 -1.38 6.78
CA THR A 120 4.52 -1.84 5.61
C THR A 120 3.94 -3.12 5.03
N LEU A 121 3.85 -3.20 3.72
CA LEU A 121 3.49 -4.39 2.97
C LEU A 121 4.74 -4.89 2.25
N SER A 122 5.29 -6.00 2.72
CA SER A 122 6.55 -6.56 2.25
C SER A 122 6.69 -8.04 2.62
N ASP A 123 7.51 -8.77 1.86
CA ASP A 123 7.98 -10.11 2.21
C ASP A 123 9.17 -10.08 3.19
N ALA A 124 9.81 -8.92 3.38
CA ALA A 124 10.96 -8.72 4.24
C ALA A 124 10.59 -8.16 5.62
N GLN A 125 11.54 -8.22 6.55
CA GLN A 125 11.45 -7.50 7.82
C GLN A 125 11.58 -5.99 7.59
N THR A 126 10.66 -5.21 8.16
CA THR A 126 10.52 -3.78 7.93
C THR A 126 10.17 -3.06 9.23
N PRO A 127 10.40 -1.74 9.34
CA PRO A 127 9.96 -0.97 10.52
C PRO A 127 8.44 -0.87 10.61
N GLY A 128 7.93 -0.71 11.82
CA GLY A 128 6.51 -0.53 12.10
C GLY A 128 5.70 -1.83 12.05
N PHE A 129 4.41 -1.72 11.75
CA PHE A 129 3.50 -2.85 11.59
C PHE A 129 3.65 -3.44 10.20
N ARG A 130 4.10 -4.69 10.13
CA ARG A 130 4.23 -5.38 8.85
C ARG A 130 3.00 -6.22 8.55
N LEU A 131 2.40 -5.99 7.39
CA LEU A 131 1.47 -6.92 6.75
C LEU A 131 2.27 -7.80 5.80
N PRO A 132 2.46 -9.07 6.12
CA PRO A 132 3.23 -9.98 5.27
C PRO A 132 2.61 -10.09 3.88
N SER A 133 3.43 -9.94 2.86
CA SER A 133 3.05 -10.19 1.46
C SER A 133 3.91 -11.30 0.91
N ALA A 134 3.31 -12.25 0.20
CA ALA A 134 4.08 -13.29 -0.48
C ALA A 134 4.89 -12.67 -1.62
N SER A 135 6.08 -13.23 -1.88
CA SER A 135 6.89 -12.81 -3.01
C SER A 135 6.63 -13.69 -4.23
N THR A 136 6.56 -13.07 -5.39
CA THR A 136 6.56 -13.75 -6.69
C THR A 136 7.99 -14.08 -7.16
N GLY A 137 9.01 -13.57 -6.43
CA GLY A 137 10.41 -13.58 -6.87
C GLY A 137 10.72 -12.52 -7.94
N SER A 138 9.76 -11.60 -8.16
CA SER A 138 9.96 -10.45 -9.05
C SER A 138 9.50 -9.18 -8.33
N PRO A 139 10.42 -8.25 -8.01
CA PRO A 139 10.08 -7.00 -7.31
C PRO A 139 9.13 -6.10 -8.14
N HIS A 140 8.99 -6.35 -9.45
CA HIS A 140 8.03 -5.65 -10.28
C HIS A 140 6.59 -6.16 -10.11
N LEU A 141 6.39 -7.39 -9.65
CA LEU A 141 5.08 -8.02 -9.47
C LEU A 141 4.66 -8.08 -7.99
N ASP A 142 5.60 -8.10 -7.06
CA ASP A 142 5.33 -8.13 -5.62
C ASP A 142 4.39 -7.01 -5.14
N PRO A 143 4.45 -5.76 -5.68
CA PRO A 143 3.49 -4.73 -5.33
C PRO A 143 2.03 -5.07 -5.63
N LEU A 144 1.75 -5.91 -6.64
CA LEU A 144 0.38 -6.36 -6.93
C LEU A 144 -0.15 -7.28 -5.82
N VAL A 145 0.71 -8.16 -5.28
CA VAL A 145 0.35 -9.02 -4.14
C VAL A 145 0.07 -8.17 -2.90
N SER A 146 0.91 -7.17 -2.67
CA SER A 146 0.75 -6.21 -1.58
C SER A 146 -0.55 -5.41 -1.70
N LEU A 147 -0.93 -5.02 -2.92
CA LEU A 147 -2.19 -4.30 -3.17
C LEU A 147 -3.42 -5.14 -2.77
N ILE A 148 -3.44 -6.43 -3.09
CA ILE A 148 -4.54 -7.32 -2.69
C ILE A 148 -4.64 -7.42 -1.17
N ASN A 149 -3.51 -7.44 -0.46
CA ASN A 149 -3.50 -7.38 1.00
C ASN A 149 -4.12 -6.08 1.52
N TYR A 150 -3.70 -4.97 0.95
CA TYR A 150 -4.26 -3.66 1.28
C TYR A 150 -5.76 -3.58 1.00
N TYR A 151 -6.23 -4.10 -0.13
CA TYR A 151 -7.67 -4.10 -0.46
C TYR A 151 -8.51 -4.80 0.60
N ARG A 152 -8.04 -5.92 1.13
CA ARG A 152 -8.73 -6.63 2.21
C ARG A 152 -8.81 -5.81 3.50
N VAL A 153 -7.76 -5.04 3.80
CA VAL A 153 -7.74 -4.15 4.96
C VAL A 153 -8.71 -2.99 4.75
N ILE A 154 -8.62 -2.29 3.62
CA ILE A 154 -9.44 -1.09 3.39
C ILE A 154 -10.91 -1.44 3.22
N GLU A 155 -11.25 -2.61 2.66
CA GLU A 155 -12.61 -3.12 2.63
C GLU A 155 -13.16 -3.34 4.05
N ALA A 156 -12.41 -4.02 4.91
CA ALA A 156 -12.82 -4.24 6.29
C ALA A 156 -13.01 -2.92 7.05
N VAL A 157 -12.09 -1.96 6.89
CA VAL A 157 -12.22 -0.62 7.47
C VAL A 157 -13.46 0.09 6.95
N THR A 158 -13.74 0.02 5.65
CA THR A 158 -14.91 0.59 5.00
C THR A 158 -16.21 0.07 5.63
N ARG A 159 -16.33 -1.26 5.74
CA ARG A 159 -17.49 -1.91 6.35
C ARG A 159 -17.66 -1.55 7.83
N ARG A 160 -16.56 -1.52 8.58
CA ARG A 160 -16.58 -1.09 10.00
C ARG A 160 -17.02 0.36 10.17
N LYS A 161 -16.70 1.24 9.22
CA LYS A 161 -17.16 2.64 9.19
C LYS A 161 -18.64 2.77 8.78
N GLY A 162 -19.31 1.67 8.45
CA GLY A 162 -20.72 1.65 8.03
C GLY A 162 -20.92 2.04 6.57
N PHE A 163 -19.88 1.98 5.76
CA PHE A 163 -19.96 2.23 4.32
C PHE A 163 -20.05 0.93 3.52
N ASP A 164 -20.66 1.02 2.35
CA ASP A 164 -20.69 -0.07 1.37
C ASP A 164 -19.57 0.15 0.34
N PRO A 165 -18.54 -0.72 0.29
CA PRO A 165 -17.44 -0.57 -0.65
C PRO A 165 -17.86 -0.69 -2.11
N ASP A 166 -18.99 -1.34 -2.39
CA ASP A 166 -19.53 -1.52 -3.73
C ASP A 166 -20.43 -0.35 -4.19
N LYS A 167 -20.80 0.53 -3.26
CA LYS A 167 -21.66 1.70 -3.50
C LYS A 167 -21.10 2.96 -2.85
N PRO A 168 -19.92 3.42 -3.27
CA PRO A 168 -19.32 4.62 -2.72
C PRO A 168 -20.21 5.85 -2.99
N ARG A 169 -20.29 6.74 -1.99
CA ARG A 169 -21.11 7.95 -2.13
C ARG A 169 -20.57 8.86 -3.22
N ASN A 170 -21.46 9.50 -3.97
CA ASN A 170 -21.15 10.46 -5.02
C ASN A 170 -20.34 9.90 -6.20
N LEU A 171 -20.17 8.59 -6.29
CA LEU A 171 -19.52 7.95 -7.42
C LEU A 171 -20.55 7.11 -8.19
N ASN A 172 -20.56 7.28 -9.51
CA ASN A 172 -21.33 6.44 -10.41
C ASN A 172 -20.38 5.52 -11.18
N LYS A 173 -20.82 4.31 -11.45
CA LYS A 173 -20.02 3.30 -12.19
C LYS A 173 -19.62 3.77 -13.59
N VAL A 174 -20.38 4.69 -14.16
CA VAL A 174 -20.09 5.32 -15.46
C VAL A 174 -20.07 6.83 -15.24
N THR A 175 -18.90 7.43 -15.42
CA THR A 175 -18.77 8.90 -15.41
C THR A 175 -18.99 9.40 -16.84
N VAL A 176 -20.06 10.19 -17.04
CA VAL A 176 -20.22 10.94 -18.27
C VAL A 176 -19.42 12.22 -18.10
N THR A 177 -18.29 12.33 -18.77
CA THR A 177 -17.55 13.59 -18.88
C THR A 177 -18.28 14.47 -19.90
N VAL A 178 -18.72 15.64 -19.46
CA VAL A 178 -19.31 16.68 -20.33
C VAL A 178 -18.20 17.56 -20.85
#